data_a8221cddb8678e7e31f9d66bc4b6213b
#
_entry.id   a8221cddb8678e7e31f9d66bc4b6213b
#
_cell.length_a   1.000
_cell.length_b   1.000
_cell.length_c   1.000
_cell.angle_alpha   90.00
_cell.angle_beta   90.00
_cell.angle_gamma   90.00
#
_symmetry.space_group_name_H-M   'P 1'
#
loop_
_entity.id
_entity.type
_entity.pdbx_description
1 polymer ?
#
loop_
_entity_poly.entity_id
_entity_poly.type
_entity_poly.pdbx_seq_one_letter_code
_entity_poly.pdbx_strand_id
1 'polypeptide(L)'
;MTKREEYEHLLRRSREFYETAILQLEKGFYGLAAFSLEQSLQLFLEAKVLERGVDYPRTHSIRRLLEILEVLRLKGAVDEVIEVVSRIVS
;
A
#
# COMPACT_ATOMS: atom_id res chain seq x y z
N MET A 1 4.52 20.24 -5.22
CA MET A 1 3.76 19.43 -4.24
C MET A 1 4.58 19.30 -2.96
N THR A 2 3.97 19.60 -1.81
CA THR A 2 4.64 19.40 -0.52
C THR A 2 4.66 17.91 -0.17
N LYS A 3 5.51 17.53 0.78
CA LYS A 3 5.55 16.14 1.26
C LYS A 3 4.22 15.70 1.85
N ARG A 4 3.53 16.60 2.54
CA ARG A 4 2.21 16.33 3.10
C ARG A 4 1.17 16.07 2.02
N GLU A 5 1.17 16.89 0.98
CA GLU A 5 0.25 16.71 -0.15
C GLU A 5 0.54 15.40 -0.88
N GLU A 6 1.82 15.07 -1.06
CA GLU A 6 2.23 13.81 -1.66
C GLU A 6 1.76 12.61 -0.82
N TYR A 7 1.94 12.68 0.49
CA TYR A 7 1.46 11.66 1.43
C TYR A 7 -0.04 11.44 1.29
N GLU A 8 -0.81 12.52 1.31
CA GLU A 8 -2.27 12.45 1.20
C GLU A 8 -2.69 11.90 -0.16
N HIS A 9 -1.98 12.26 -1.22
CA HIS A 9 -2.23 11.76 -2.56
C HIS A 9 -1.99 10.26 -2.65
N LEU A 10 -0.89 9.78 -2.08
CA LEU A 10 -0.57 8.35 -2.05
C LEU A 10 -1.63 7.56 -1.29
N LEU A 11 -2.07 8.06 -0.13
CA LEU A 11 -3.11 7.39 0.64
C LEU A 11 -4.43 7.33 -0.11
N ARG A 12 -4.82 8.42 -0.76
CA ARG A 12 -6.06 8.46 -1.53
C ARG A 12 -6.01 7.46 -2.67
N ARG A 13 -4.92 7.42 -3.42
CA ARG A 13 -4.76 6.47 -4.53
C ARG A 13 -4.73 5.03 -4.04
N SER A 14 -4.07 4.79 -2.90
CA SER A 14 -4.07 3.48 -2.28
C SER A 14 -5.49 3.01 -1.98
N ARG A 15 -6.31 3.89 -1.41
CA ARG A 15 -7.71 3.59 -1.09
C ARG A 15 -8.53 3.32 -2.36
N GLU A 16 -8.34 4.12 -3.39
CA GLU A 16 -9.04 3.94 -4.66
C GLU A 16 -8.73 2.58 -5.29
N PHE A 17 -7.46 2.18 -5.29
CA PHE A 17 -7.07 0.85 -5.77
C PHE A 17 -7.67 -0.26 -4.91
N TYR A 18 -7.71 -0.08 -3.61
CA TYR A 18 -8.32 -1.05 -2.70
C TYR A 18 -9.81 -1.24 -3.01
N GLU A 19 -10.55 -0.14 -3.12
CA GLU A 19 -11.98 -0.19 -3.43
C GLU A 19 -12.23 -0.82 -4.80
N THR A 20 -11.38 -0.51 -5.77
CA THR A 20 -11.43 -1.11 -7.10
C THR A 20 -11.23 -2.62 -7.01
N ALA A 21 -10.26 -3.07 -6.21
CA ALA A 21 -10.01 -4.49 -6.01
C ALA A 21 -11.23 -5.22 -5.47
N ILE A 22 -11.94 -4.63 -4.52
CA ILE A 22 -13.16 -5.23 -3.95
C ILE A 22 -14.23 -5.40 -5.03
N LEU A 23 -14.45 -4.38 -5.84
CA LEU A 23 -15.40 -4.44 -6.95
C LEU A 23 -15.01 -5.53 -7.96
N GLN A 24 -13.74 -5.63 -8.27
CA GLN A 24 -13.23 -6.64 -9.20
C GLN A 24 -13.41 -8.06 -8.64
N LEU A 25 -13.19 -8.23 -7.33
CA LEU A 25 -13.44 -9.51 -6.66
C LEU A 25 -14.91 -9.91 -6.75
N GLU A 26 -15.82 -8.98 -6.53
CA GLU A 26 -17.26 -9.24 -6.63
C GLU A 26 -17.67 -9.65 -8.03
N LYS A 27 -16.97 -9.14 -9.03
CA LYS A 27 -17.18 -9.49 -10.44
C LYS A 27 -16.53 -10.80 -10.86
N GLY A 28 -15.69 -11.37 -10.00
CA GLY A 28 -14.94 -12.57 -10.32
C GLY A 28 -13.69 -12.32 -11.13
N PHE A 29 -13.24 -11.06 -11.25
CA PHE A 29 -12.04 -10.69 -11.99
C PHE A 29 -10.82 -10.80 -11.09
N TYR A 30 -10.46 -12.03 -10.75
CA TYR A 30 -9.46 -12.30 -9.71
C TYR A 30 -8.06 -11.79 -10.05
N GLY A 31 -7.63 -11.92 -11.30
CA GLY A 31 -6.33 -11.42 -11.74
C GLY A 31 -6.23 -9.90 -11.63
N LEU A 32 -7.27 -9.19 -12.05
CA LEU A 32 -7.33 -7.74 -11.95
C LEU A 32 -7.41 -7.30 -10.49
N ALA A 33 -8.16 -8.00 -9.66
CA ALA A 33 -8.27 -7.70 -8.25
C ALA A 33 -6.91 -7.84 -7.56
N ALA A 34 -6.16 -8.90 -7.87
CA ALA A 34 -4.82 -9.10 -7.32
C ALA A 34 -3.88 -7.96 -7.72
N PHE A 35 -3.93 -7.54 -8.97
CA PHE A 35 -3.13 -6.40 -9.44
C PHE A 35 -3.49 -5.12 -8.69
N SER A 36 -4.78 -4.83 -8.54
CA SER A 36 -5.24 -3.63 -7.83
C SER A 36 -4.84 -3.65 -6.36
N LEU A 37 -4.90 -4.82 -5.71
CA LEU A 37 -4.44 -4.97 -4.33
C LEU A 37 -2.95 -4.71 -4.19
N GLU A 38 -2.16 -5.22 -5.13
CA GLU A 38 -0.72 -4.99 -5.13
C GLU A 38 -0.40 -3.51 -5.26
N GLN A 39 -1.08 -2.80 -6.16
CA GLN A 39 -0.92 -1.36 -6.33
C GLN A 39 -1.33 -0.60 -5.07
N SER A 40 -2.45 -0.99 -4.48
CA SER A 40 -2.92 -0.39 -3.23
C SER A 40 -1.88 -0.53 -2.11
N LEU A 41 -1.35 -1.73 -1.94
CA LEU A 41 -0.35 -2.02 -0.93
C LEU A 41 0.92 -1.22 -1.15
N GLN A 42 1.41 -1.17 -2.39
CA GLN A 42 2.61 -0.42 -2.72
C GLN A 42 2.47 1.06 -2.40
N LEU A 43 1.37 1.67 -2.81
CA LEU A 43 1.11 3.10 -2.54
C LEU A 43 1.00 3.38 -1.04
N PHE A 44 0.35 2.49 -0.31
CA PHE A 44 0.23 2.61 1.14
C PHE A 44 1.61 2.57 1.81
N LEU A 45 2.45 1.62 1.42
CA LEU A 45 3.79 1.49 1.98
C LEU A 45 4.67 2.70 1.65
N GLU A 46 4.57 3.22 0.43
CA GLU A 46 5.27 4.45 0.03
C GLU A 46 4.83 5.62 0.91
N ALA A 47 3.53 5.74 1.17
CA ALA A 47 3.00 6.78 2.04
C ALA A 47 3.56 6.67 3.46
N LYS A 48 3.64 5.45 3.99
CA LYS A 48 4.16 5.21 5.34
C LYS A 48 5.65 5.55 5.47
N VAL A 49 6.44 5.26 4.44
CA VAL A 49 7.85 5.65 4.40
C VAL A 49 7.96 7.18 4.37
N LEU A 50 7.19 7.83 3.53
CA LEU A 50 7.19 9.29 3.40
C LEU A 50 6.76 9.97 4.71
N GLU A 51 5.77 9.40 5.41
CA GLU A 51 5.28 9.91 6.70
C GLU A 51 6.40 10.03 7.73
N ARG A 52 7.43 9.17 7.63
CA ARG A 52 8.56 9.19 8.54
C ARG A 52 9.65 10.18 8.11
N GLY A 53 9.38 11.01 7.11
CA GLY A 53 10.31 12.02 6.63
C GLY A 53 11.43 11.48 5.75
N VAL A 54 11.31 10.23 5.31
CA VAL A 54 12.28 9.57 4.45
C VAL A 54 11.69 9.50 3.04
N ASP A 55 12.50 9.83 2.04
CA ASP A 55 12.06 9.66 0.65
C ASP A 55 12.02 8.17 0.34
N TYR A 56 10.89 7.71 -0.20
CA TYR A 56 10.76 6.32 -0.59
C TYR A 56 11.52 6.08 -1.91
N PRO A 57 12.17 4.91 -2.04
CA PRO A 57 12.87 4.59 -3.28
C PRO A 57 11.86 4.38 -4.40
N ARG A 58 12.23 4.75 -5.62
CA ARG A 58 11.41 4.50 -6.80
C ARG A 58 11.54 3.02 -7.18
N THR A 59 10.89 2.18 -6.41
CA THR A 59 10.91 0.75 -6.60
C THR A 59 9.48 0.23 -6.59
N HIS A 60 9.22 -0.80 -7.40
CA HIS A 60 7.95 -1.52 -7.38
C HIS A 60 8.02 -2.75 -6.47
N SER A 61 9.10 -2.87 -5.68
CA SER A 61 9.28 -3.99 -4.77
C SER A 61 8.61 -3.71 -3.42
N ILE A 62 7.51 -4.37 -3.16
CA ILE A 62 6.83 -4.33 -1.87
C ILE A 62 7.77 -4.81 -0.77
N ARG A 63 8.55 -5.85 -1.06
CA ARG A 63 9.54 -6.37 -0.13
C ARG A 63 10.52 -5.29 0.32
N ARG A 64 11.02 -4.50 -0.62
CA ARG A 64 11.97 -3.42 -0.31
C ARG A 64 11.35 -2.37 0.60
N LEU A 65 10.11 -1.99 0.32
CA LEU A 65 9.37 -1.02 1.14
C LEU A 65 9.13 -1.57 2.55
N LEU A 66 8.79 -2.85 2.68
CA LEU A 66 8.62 -3.49 3.97
C LEU A 66 9.93 -3.52 4.76
N GLU A 67 11.05 -3.81 4.11
CA GLU A 67 12.36 -3.79 4.74
C GLU A 67 12.70 -2.40 5.29
N ILE A 68 12.41 -1.35 4.53
CA ILE A 68 12.64 0.03 4.96
C ILE A 68 11.78 0.34 6.19
N LEU A 69 10.50 -0.02 6.16
CA LEU A 69 9.60 0.20 7.28
C LEU A 69 10.04 -0.54 8.54
N GLU A 70 10.56 -1.75 8.38
CA GLU A 70 11.09 -2.54 9.50
C GLU A 70 12.29 -1.84 10.14
N VAL A 71 13.21 -1.34 9.32
CA VAL A 71 14.37 -0.58 9.79
C VAL A 71 13.92 0.68 10.55
N LEU A 72 12.86 1.32 10.08
CA LEU A 72 12.29 2.50 10.73
C LEU A 72 11.41 2.15 11.94
N ARG A 73 11.29 0.88 12.27
CA ARG A 73 10.49 0.37 13.39
C ARG A 73 9.00 0.74 13.27
N LEU A 74 8.46 0.65 12.06
CA LEU A 74 7.04 0.87 11.81
C LEU A 74 6.26 -0.45 11.78
N LYS A 75 6.61 -1.37 12.67
CA LYS A 75 6.01 -2.71 12.72
C LYS A 75 4.48 -2.68 12.75
N GLY A 76 3.89 -1.74 13.51
CA GLY A 76 2.44 -1.62 13.59
C GLY A 76 1.78 -1.34 12.24
N ALA A 77 2.42 -0.50 11.41
CA ALA A 77 1.90 -0.20 10.08
C ALA A 77 1.99 -1.42 9.16
N VAL A 78 3.07 -2.20 9.27
CA VAL A 78 3.25 -3.44 8.51
C VAL A 78 2.18 -4.46 8.91
N ASP A 79 1.95 -4.63 10.20
CA ASP A 79 0.94 -5.55 10.73
C ASP A 79 -0.46 -5.17 10.24
N GLU A 80 -0.78 -3.88 10.21
CA GLU A 80 -2.04 -3.38 9.69
C GLU A 80 -2.23 -3.76 8.22
N VAL A 81 -1.19 -3.59 7.40
CA VAL A 81 -1.24 -3.97 5.99
C VAL A 81 -1.46 -5.47 5.84
N ILE A 82 -0.72 -6.27 6.59
CA ILE A 82 -0.84 -7.73 6.57
C ILE A 82 -2.26 -8.14 6.95
N GLU A 83 -2.84 -7.53 7.96
CA GLU A 83 -4.20 -7.82 8.39
C GLU A 83 -5.21 -7.53 7.27
N VAL A 84 -5.10 -6.38 6.61
CA VAL A 84 -5.99 -6.00 5.52
C VAL A 84 -5.87 -6.99 4.35
N VAL A 85 -4.65 -7.33 3.95
CA VAL A 85 -4.41 -8.29 2.87
C VAL A 85 -4.98 -9.66 3.23
N SER A 86 -4.78 -10.10 4.47
CA SER A 86 -5.29 -11.39 4.94
C SER A 86 -6.82 -11.48 4.88
N ARG A 87 -7.52 -10.40 5.19
CA ARG A 87 -8.98 -10.36 5.09
C ARG A 87 -9.46 -10.51 3.65
N ILE A 88 -8.70 -9.98 2.71
CA ILE A 88 -9.10 -9.97 1.29
C ILE A 88 -8.85 -11.32 0.64
N VAL A 89 -7.74 -11.97 0.98
CA VAL A 89 -7.35 -13.25 0.36
C VAL A 89 -7.88 -14.48 1.10
N SER A 90 -8.47 -14.30 2.26
CA SER A 90 -9.08 -15.44 3.00
C SER A 90 -10.61 -15.59 2.65
#